data_a570db792d5d33274ca67dd85ef654e1
#
_entry.id   a570db792d5d33274ca67dd85ef654e1
#
_cell.length_a   1.000
_cell.length_b   1.000
_cell.length_c   1.000
_cell.angle_alpha   90.00
_cell.angle_beta   90.00
_cell.angle_gamma   90.00
#
_symmetry.space_group_name_H-M   'P 1'
#
loop_
_entity.id
_entity.type
_entity.pdbx_description
1 polymer ?
#
loop_
_entity_poly.entity_id
_entity_poly.type
_entity_poly.pdbx_seq_one_letter_code
_entity_poly.pdbx_strand_id
1 'polypeptide(L)'
;EEGDKICVCISGGKDSFILAKLLQELKRHSKYNFDLTYLVMNPGYTKENLDRIKELANHLKIPIIIKDSNIFEVIKDNSSPCFLCARMRRGCLYSMAKELGCNKIALGHHFNDVIETILLNQIYNGQFSGMLPILDSDNYEGMKLIRPMYYIHEKDIESWVKNSELEFLDCACIVTKKNTGKRKEVKELVKQLVLMYPNSDI
;
A
#
# COMPACT_ATOMS: atom_id res chain seq x y z
N GLU A 1 -1.29 11.84 -15.43
CA GLU A 1 -1.88 12.66 -16.49
C GLU A 1 -1.92 14.12 -16.04
N GLU A 2 -2.07 15.04 -17.00
CA GLU A 2 -2.21 16.47 -16.69
C GLU A 2 -3.46 16.72 -15.85
N GLY A 3 -3.32 17.50 -14.78
CA GLY A 3 -4.43 17.87 -13.89
C GLY A 3 -4.87 16.80 -12.89
N ASP A 4 -4.18 15.66 -12.80
CA ASP A 4 -4.48 14.64 -11.79
C ASP A 4 -4.27 15.17 -10.37
N LYS A 5 -5.18 14.78 -9.47
CA LYS A 5 -5.05 14.98 -8.02
C LYS A 5 -4.95 13.61 -7.34
N ILE A 6 -3.75 13.24 -6.96
CA ILE A 6 -3.42 11.89 -6.50
C ILE A 6 -3.33 11.86 -4.98
N CYS A 7 -4.17 11.05 -4.34
CA CYS A 7 -4.09 10.74 -2.93
C CYS A 7 -3.10 9.57 -2.71
N VAL A 8 -1.95 9.85 -2.14
CA VAL A 8 -0.93 8.85 -1.78
C VAL A 8 -1.28 8.28 -0.42
N CYS A 9 -1.60 6.98 -0.37
CA CYS A 9 -2.03 6.32 0.85
C CYS A 9 -0.82 5.80 1.64
N ILE A 10 -0.61 6.35 2.84
CA ILE A 10 0.51 5.99 3.73
C ILE A 10 0.00 5.09 4.85
N SER A 11 0.57 3.89 4.96
CA SER A 11 0.24 2.90 5.99
C SER A 11 1.24 2.84 7.15
N GLY A 12 2.36 3.55 7.05
CA GLY A 12 3.48 3.51 8.00
C GLY A 12 4.60 2.53 7.62
N GLY A 13 4.34 1.59 6.72
CA GLY A 13 5.35 0.66 6.21
C GLY A 13 6.26 1.28 5.14
N LYS A 14 7.42 0.66 4.93
CA LYS A 14 8.47 1.08 3.98
C LYS A 14 7.91 1.40 2.59
N ASP A 15 7.07 0.52 2.03
CA ASP A 15 6.58 0.62 0.66
C ASP A 15 5.72 1.87 0.44
N SER A 16 4.90 2.24 1.43
CA SER A 16 4.06 3.42 1.35
C SER A 16 4.85 4.74 1.43
N PHE A 17 5.91 4.78 2.22
CA PHE A 17 6.79 5.95 2.30
C PHE A 17 7.68 6.09 1.07
N ILE A 18 8.18 4.97 0.52
CA ILE A 18 8.93 4.98 -0.75
C ILE A 18 8.04 5.47 -1.88
N LEU A 19 6.81 4.95 -1.97
CA LEU A 19 5.82 5.46 -2.94
C LEU A 19 5.67 6.99 -2.83
N ALA A 20 5.52 7.51 -1.61
CA ALA A 20 5.38 8.94 -1.39
C ALA A 20 6.60 9.73 -1.87
N LYS A 21 7.81 9.23 -1.60
CA LYS A 21 9.05 9.86 -2.09
C LYS A 21 9.19 9.79 -3.60
N LEU A 22 8.92 8.65 -4.21
CA LEU A 22 8.98 8.48 -5.66
C LEU A 22 8.01 9.43 -6.38
N LEU A 23 6.78 9.55 -5.89
CA LEU A 23 5.81 10.48 -6.46
C LEU A 23 6.19 11.95 -6.23
N GLN A 24 6.82 12.27 -5.10
CA GLN A 24 7.35 13.60 -4.81
C GLN A 24 8.47 13.98 -5.81
N GLU A 25 9.40 13.07 -6.06
CA GLU A 25 10.47 13.27 -7.04
C GLU A 25 9.92 13.27 -8.48
N LEU A 26 8.97 12.39 -8.79
CA LEU A 26 8.31 12.39 -10.09
C LEU A 26 7.61 13.74 -10.36
N LYS A 27 6.92 14.32 -9.37
CA LYS A 27 6.28 15.64 -9.51
C LYS A 27 7.30 16.74 -9.82
N ARG A 28 8.51 16.68 -9.22
CA ARG A 28 9.57 17.67 -9.47
C ARG A 28 10.13 17.63 -10.90
N HIS A 29 10.18 16.44 -11.49
CA HIS A 29 10.82 16.19 -12.77
C HIS A 29 9.83 15.91 -13.92
N SER A 30 8.55 15.84 -13.61
CA SER A 30 7.50 15.56 -14.60
C SER A 30 7.27 16.74 -15.53
N LYS A 31 6.98 16.40 -16.79
CA LYS A 31 6.46 17.36 -17.78
C LYS A 31 4.98 17.67 -17.56
N TYR A 32 4.26 16.79 -16.84
CA TYR A 32 2.83 16.93 -16.55
C TYR A 32 2.66 17.55 -15.17
N ASN A 33 1.71 18.47 -15.08
CA ASN A 33 1.33 19.06 -13.80
C ASN A 33 0.24 18.21 -13.14
N PHE A 34 0.51 17.73 -11.92
CA PHE A 34 -0.42 16.97 -11.09
C PHE A 34 -0.20 17.30 -9.62
N ASP A 35 -1.22 17.10 -8.80
CA ASP A 35 -1.17 17.37 -7.37
C ASP A 35 -1.05 16.10 -6.55
N LEU A 36 -0.36 16.20 -5.41
CA LEU A 36 -0.17 15.12 -4.45
C LEU A 36 -0.75 15.51 -3.10
N THR A 37 -1.58 14.63 -2.55
CA THR A 37 -2.06 14.69 -1.17
C THR A 37 -1.63 13.41 -0.47
N TYR A 38 -1.04 13.51 0.71
CA TYR A 38 -0.51 12.36 1.45
C TYR A 38 -1.44 12.03 2.62
N LEU A 39 -2.15 10.93 2.52
CA LEU A 39 -3.18 10.51 3.48
C LEU A 39 -2.72 9.34 4.34
N VAL A 40 -2.72 9.54 5.64
CA VAL A 40 -2.67 8.46 6.63
C VAL A 40 -4.09 8.21 7.13
N MET A 41 -4.69 7.10 6.72
CA MET A 41 -5.94 6.65 7.32
C MET A 41 -5.61 5.87 8.59
N ASN A 42 -6.00 6.41 9.73
CA ASN A 42 -5.83 5.76 11.03
C ASN A 42 -7.02 4.82 11.33
N PRO A 43 -6.84 3.49 11.27
CA PRO A 43 -7.91 2.54 11.57
C PRO A 43 -8.06 2.22 13.07
N GLY A 44 -7.35 2.94 13.94
CA GLY A 44 -7.20 2.69 15.37
C GLY A 44 -5.77 2.29 15.74
N TYR A 45 -4.76 2.91 15.15
CA TYR A 45 -3.35 2.68 15.51
C TYR A 45 -3.06 3.07 16.96
N THR A 46 -2.07 2.43 17.56
CA THR A 46 -1.55 2.87 18.86
C THR A 46 -0.90 4.26 18.73
N LYS A 47 -0.79 4.96 19.87
CA LYS A 47 -0.14 6.27 19.89
C LYS A 47 1.30 6.19 19.39
N GLU A 48 2.05 5.16 19.81
CA GLU A 48 3.44 4.93 19.40
C GLU A 48 3.56 4.78 17.87
N ASN A 49 2.65 4.00 17.25
CA ASN A 49 2.64 3.80 15.81
C ASN A 49 2.33 5.11 15.07
N LEU A 50 1.37 5.90 15.56
CA LEU A 50 1.03 7.19 14.96
C LEU A 50 2.18 8.19 15.10
N ASP A 51 2.81 8.25 16.25
CA ASP A 51 3.92 9.17 16.49
C ASP A 51 5.12 8.76 15.61
N ARG A 52 5.39 7.45 15.45
CA ARG A 52 6.42 6.97 14.52
C ARG A 52 6.13 7.33 13.07
N ILE A 53 4.86 7.23 12.62
CA ILE A 53 4.46 7.66 11.27
C ILE A 53 4.71 9.16 11.07
N LYS A 54 4.40 9.99 12.06
CA LYS A 54 4.64 11.44 12.01
C LYS A 54 6.13 11.77 11.95
N GLU A 55 6.95 11.09 12.76
CA GLU A 55 8.41 11.26 12.76
C GLU A 55 9.01 10.93 11.39
N LEU A 56 8.63 9.77 10.82
CA LEU A 56 9.07 9.35 9.49
C LEU A 56 8.64 10.35 8.41
N ALA A 57 7.39 10.80 8.46
CA ALA A 57 6.87 11.78 7.51
C ALA A 57 7.62 13.11 7.60
N ASN A 58 7.90 13.59 8.81
CA ASN A 58 8.68 14.82 9.03
C ASN A 58 10.11 14.67 8.52
N HIS A 59 10.79 13.56 8.84
CA HIS A 59 12.14 13.29 8.38
C HIS A 59 12.22 13.26 6.84
N LEU A 60 11.26 12.59 6.20
CA LEU A 60 11.18 12.49 4.74
C LEU A 60 10.59 13.75 4.07
N LYS A 61 10.19 14.76 4.84
CA LYS A 61 9.54 16.00 4.36
C LYS A 61 8.28 15.71 3.55
N ILE A 62 7.44 14.79 4.05
CA ILE A 62 6.16 14.43 3.46
C ILE A 62 5.03 15.09 4.28
N PRO A 63 4.26 16.03 3.73
CA PRO A 63 3.18 16.71 4.44
C PRO A 63 1.94 15.81 4.54
N ILE A 64 1.86 14.99 5.59
CA ILE A 64 0.77 14.04 5.79
C ILE A 64 -0.48 14.70 6.37
N ILE A 65 -1.65 14.21 5.92
CA ILE A 65 -2.96 14.45 6.52
C ILE A 65 -3.38 13.15 7.21
N ILE A 66 -3.73 13.21 8.50
CA ILE A 66 -4.22 12.05 9.24
C ILE A 66 -5.74 12.17 9.35
N LYS A 67 -6.45 11.11 8.92
CA LYS A 67 -7.90 10.98 9.11
C LYS A 67 -8.20 9.70 9.89
N ASP A 68 -8.98 9.83 10.94
CA ASP A 68 -9.37 8.71 11.78
C ASP A 68 -10.52 7.90 11.15
N SER A 69 -10.54 6.60 11.45
CA SER A 69 -11.63 5.69 11.17
C SER A 69 -11.75 4.67 12.30
N ASN A 70 -12.92 4.09 12.48
CA ASN A 70 -13.21 3.11 13.54
C ASN A 70 -13.11 1.65 13.06
N ILE A 71 -12.30 1.39 12.04
CA ILE A 71 -12.25 0.06 11.40
C ILE A 71 -11.85 -1.02 12.40
N PHE A 72 -10.86 -0.80 13.26
CA PHE A 72 -10.40 -1.81 14.20
C PHE A 72 -11.44 -2.14 15.27
N GLU A 73 -12.27 -1.19 15.65
CA GLU A 73 -13.39 -1.43 16.57
C GLU A 73 -14.46 -2.31 15.93
N VAL A 74 -14.81 -2.01 14.66
CA VAL A 74 -15.85 -2.75 13.91
C VAL A 74 -15.45 -4.19 13.60
N ILE A 75 -14.17 -4.46 13.33
CA ILE A 75 -13.71 -5.80 12.94
C ILE A 75 -13.33 -6.70 14.12
N LYS A 76 -13.28 -6.17 15.34
CA LYS A 76 -12.73 -6.86 16.52
C LYS A 76 -13.38 -8.22 16.78
N ASP A 77 -14.67 -8.31 16.57
CA ASP A 77 -15.48 -9.51 16.87
C ASP A 77 -15.87 -10.31 15.61
N ASN A 78 -15.23 -10.04 14.46
CA ASN A 78 -15.57 -10.70 13.20
C ASN A 78 -14.77 -11.99 12.99
N SER A 79 -15.39 -13.01 12.40
CA SER A 79 -14.76 -14.30 12.08
C SER A 79 -13.69 -14.22 10.97
N SER A 80 -13.77 -13.21 10.11
CA SER A 80 -12.82 -12.96 9.01
C SER A 80 -12.29 -11.52 9.02
N PRO A 81 -11.57 -11.13 10.09
CA PRO A 81 -11.23 -9.72 10.33
C PRO A 81 -10.37 -9.12 9.22
N CYS A 82 -9.45 -9.88 8.63
CA CYS A 82 -8.55 -9.38 7.59
C CYS A 82 -9.27 -9.04 6.29
N PHE A 83 -10.22 -9.89 5.85
CA PHE A 83 -11.01 -9.63 4.64
C PHE A 83 -11.88 -8.39 4.80
N LEU A 84 -12.61 -8.31 5.91
CA LEU A 84 -13.47 -7.18 6.23
C LEU A 84 -12.65 -5.88 6.37
N CYS A 85 -11.51 -5.95 7.06
CA CYS A 85 -10.59 -4.84 7.20
C CYS A 85 -10.12 -4.31 5.84
N ALA A 86 -9.68 -5.19 4.94
CA ALA A 86 -9.20 -4.79 3.62
C ALA A 86 -10.31 -4.11 2.80
N ARG A 87 -11.55 -4.63 2.87
CA ARG A 87 -12.71 -4.05 2.18
C ARG A 87 -13.09 -2.69 2.75
N MET A 88 -13.17 -2.57 4.08
CA MET A 88 -13.49 -1.31 4.76
C MET A 88 -12.42 -0.26 4.52
N ARG A 89 -11.14 -0.63 4.62
CA ARG A 89 -10.02 0.29 4.33
C ARG A 89 -10.12 0.87 2.93
N ARG A 90 -10.41 0.03 1.94
CA ARG A 90 -10.55 0.49 0.56
C ARG A 90 -11.69 1.51 0.43
N GLY A 91 -12.86 1.22 0.97
CA GLY A 91 -14.00 2.14 0.99
C GLY A 91 -13.67 3.47 1.67
N CYS A 92 -13.07 3.43 2.86
CA CYS A 92 -12.66 4.63 3.60
C CYS A 92 -11.63 5.46 2.83
N LEU A 93 -10.62 4.81 2.21
CA LEU A 93 -9.61 5.52 1.42
C LEU A 93 -10.23 6.25 0.23
N TYR A 94 -11.16 5.63 -0.49
CA TYR A 94 -11.86 6.30 -1.59
C TYR A 94 -12.71 7.48 -1.10
N SER A 95 -13.47 7.31 -0.01
CA SER A 95 -14.28 8.39 0.57
C SER A 95 -13.42 9.57 0.99
N MET A 96 -12.36 9.30 1.77
CA MET A 96 -11.46 10.33 2.26
C MET A 96 -10.70 11.04 1.13
N ALA A 97 -10.27 10.30 0.09
CA ALA A 97 -9.60 10.88 -1.07
C ALA A 97 -10.55 11.77 -1.88
N LYS A 98 -11.81 11.36 -2.04
CA LYS A 98 -12.83 12.17 -2.73
C LYS A 98 -13.13 13.46 -1.97
N GLU A 99 -13.24 13.40 -0.63
CA GLU A 99 -13.40 14.58 0.23
C GLU A 99 -12.23 15.57 0.11
N LEU A 100 -11.01 15.05 -0.13
CA LEU A 100 -9.80 15.85 -0.37
C LEU A 100 -9.70 16.34 -1.83
N GLY A 101 -10.71 16.10 -2.65
CA GLY A 101 -10.76 16.53 -4.04
C GLY A 101 -9.84 15.74 -4.98
N CYS A 102 -9.38 14.55 -4.57
CA CYS A 102 -8.53 13.69 -5.37
C CYS A 102 -9.36 12.83 -6.34
N ASN A 103 -8.83 12.56 -7.54
CA ASN A 103 -9.41 11.65 -8.53
C ASN A 103 -8.68 10.31 -8.63
N LYS A 104 -7.52 10.17 -7.99
CA LYS A 104 -6.77 8.91 -7.93
C LYS A 104 -6.32 8.59 -6.52
N ILE A 105 -6.31 7.30 -6.15
CA ILE A 105 -5.62 6.81 -4.96
C ILE A 105 -4.41 5.98 -5.39
N ALA A 106 -3.24 6.26 -4.81
CA ALA A 106 -2.00 5.54 -5.08
C ALA A 106 -1.65 4.63 -3.90
N LEU A 107 -1.43 3.34 -4.18
CA LEU A 107 -1.07 2.33 -3.19
C LEU A 107 0.34 1.78 -3.45
N GLY A 108 1.09 1.53 -2.38
CA GLY A 108 2.47 1.08 -2.40
C GLY A 108 2.66 -0.42 -2.67
N HIS A 109 1.83 -1.01 -3.55
CA HIS A 109 2.04 -2.38 -3.99
C HIS A 109 3.16 -2.42 -5.05
N HIS A 110 4.04 -3.40 -4.92
CA HIS A 110 5.21 -3.60 -5.77
C HIS A 110 5.11 -4.94 -6.54
N PHE A 111 6.10 -5.23 -7.39
CA PHE A 111 6.11 -6.39 -8.29
C PHE A 111 5.89 -7.72 -7.55
N ASN A 112 6.59 -7.94 -6.43
CA ASN A 112 6.45 -9.18 -5.66
C ASN A 112 5.04 -9.35 -5.07
N ASP A 113 4.37 -8.26 -4.65
CA ASP A 113 2.95 -8.32 -4.20
C ASP A 113 2.02 -8.82 -5.31
N VAL A 114 2.30 -8.45 -6.56
CA VAL A 114 1.51 -8.89 -7.73
C VAL A 114 1.66 -10.39 -7.94
N ILE A 115 2.90 -10.89 -7.97
CA ILE A 115 3.19 -12.33 -8.13
C ILE A 115 2.59 -13.13 -6.97
N GLU A 116 2.83 -12.70 -5.73
CA GLU A 116 2.26 -13.34 -4.53
C GLU A 116 0.74 -13.41 -4.61
N THR A 117 0.08 -12.35 -5.09
CA THR A 117 -1.38 -12.32 -5.20
C THR A 117 -1.90 -13.27 -6.29
N ILE A 118 -1.22 -13.37 -7.43
CA ILE A 118 -1.56 -14.32 -8.50
C ILE A 118 -1.47 -15.75 -7.97
N LEU A 119 -0.36 -16.12 -7.36
CA LEU A 119 -0.14 -17.45 -6.82
C LEU A 119 -1.11 -17.78 -5.68
N LEU A 120 -1.37 -16.82 -4.78
CA LEU A 120 -2.34 -16.98 -3.71
C LEU A 120 -3.73 -17.26 -4.25
N ASN A 121 -4.16 -16.54 -5.29
CA ASN A 121 -5.46 -16.75 -5.91
C ASN A 121 -5.54 -18.11 -6.63
N GLN A 122 -4.48 -18.55 -7.31
CA GLN A 122 -4.43 -19.84 -7.96
C GLN A 122 -4.47 -21.00 -6.94
N ILE A 123 -3.62 -20.95 -5.91
CA ILE A 123 -3.43 -22.06 -4.97
C ILE A 123 -4.63 -22.18 -4.01
N TYR A 124 -5.13 -21.05 -3.49
CA TYR A 124 -6.12 -21.09 -2.41
C TYR A 124 -7.55 -20.75 -2.83
N ASN A 125 -7.72 -20.06 -3.96
CA ASN A 125 -9.06 -19.61 -4.41
C ASN A 125 -9.47 -20.29 -5.74
N GLY A 126 -8.56 -21.02 -6.40
CA GLY A 126 -8.82 -21.64 -7.71
C GLY A 126 -9.10 -20.61 -8.82
N GLN A 127 -8.60 -19.40 -8.67
CA GLN A 127 -8.86 -18.29 -9.60
C GLN A 127 -7.56 -17.77 -10.23
N PHE A 128 -7.60 -17.57 -11.54
CA PHE A 128 -6.52 -16.91 -12.27
C PHE A 128 -6.76 -15.41 -12.30
N SER A 129 -6.42 -14.73 -11.20
CA SER A 129 -6.61 -13.29 -11.06
C SER A 129 -5.45 -12.67 -10.28
N GLY A 130 -5.11 -11.43 -10.60
CA GLY A 130 -4.04 -10.66 -9.97
C GLY A 130 -4.46 -9.25 -9.63
N MET A 131 -3.49 -8.41 -9.29
CA MET A 131 -3.68 -6.99 -9.13
C MET A 131 -3.46 -6.30 -10.48
N LEU A 132 -4.32 -5.38 -10.87
CA LEU A 132 -4.09 -4.52 -12.03
C LEU A 132 -3.30 -3.27 -11.62
N PRO A 133 -2.42 -2.72 -12.48
CA PRO A 133 -1.67 -1.50 -12.20
C PRO A 133 -2.59 -0.28 -12.06
N ILE A 134 -3.70 -0.27 -12.79
CA ILE A 134 -4.76 0.75 -12.75
C ILE A 134 -6.11 0.04 -12.67
N LEU A 135 -6.99 0.52 -11.80
CA LEU A 135 -8.32 -0.02 -11.60
C LEU A 135 -9.32 1.12 -11.42
N ASP A 136 -10.37 1.14 -12.23
CA ASP A 136 -11.49 2.05 -12.03
C ASP A 136 -12.28 1.64 -10.78
N SER A 137 -12.89 2.60 -10.11
CA SER A 137 -13.70 2.34 -8.94
C SER A 137 -15.15 2.11 -9.31
N ASP A 138 -15.69 0.94 -8.97
CA ASP A 138 -17.11 0.62 -9.21
C ASP A 138 -18.08 1.49 -8.39
N ASN A 139 -17.65 1.96 -7.21
CA ASN A 139 -18.50 2.67 -6.25
C ASN A 139 -18.24 4.18 -6.17
N TYR A 140 -17.18 4.67 -6.80
CA TYR A 140 -16.78 6.08 -6.77
C TYR A 140 -16.48 6.53 -8.19
N GLU A 141 -17.52 7.01 -8.87
CA GLU A 141 -17.42 7.48 -10.26
C GLU A 141 -16.29 8.49 -10.46
N GLY A 142 -15.50 8.29 -11.52
CA GLY A 142 -14.37 9.13 -11.87
C GLY A 142 -13.11 8.90 -11.02
N MET A 143 -13.14 8.01 -10.02
CA MET A 143 -11.96 7.69 -9.22
C MET A 143 -11.25 6.42 -9.71
N LYS A 144 -9.92 6.46 -9.67
CA LYS A 144 -9.06 5.32 -10.03
C LYS A 144 -8.13 4.96 -8.88
N LEU A 145 -7.83 3.67 -8.77
CA LEU A 145 -6.73 3.16 -7.96
C LEU A 145 -5.54 2.92 -8.88
N ILE A 146 -4.37 3.42 -8.47
CA ILE A 146 -3.13 3.23 -9.21
C ILE A 146 -2.05 2.59 -8.32
N ARG A 147 -1.16 1.81 -8.93
CA ARG A 147 0.00 1.18 -8.30
C ARG A 147 1.28 1.59 -9.02
N PRO A 148 1.83 2.78 -8.71
CA PRO A 148 2.99 3.29 -9.44
C PRO A 148 4.24 2.41 -9.35
N MET A 149 4.36 1.60 -8.28
CA MET A 149 5.50 0.70 -8.06
C MET A 149 5.27 -0.71 -8.63
N TYR A 150 4.30 -0.91 -9.52
CA TYR A 150 3.90 -2.21 -10.04
C TYR A 150 5.05 -3.06 -10.61
N TYR A 151 6.04 -2.42 -11.22
CA TYR A 151 7.22 -3.06 -11.81
C TYR A 151 8.50 -2.93 -10.97
N ILE A 152 8.42 -2.35 -9.77
CA ILE A 152 9.57 -2.21 -8.88
C ILE A 152 9.69 -3.48 -8.03
N HIS A 153 10.88 -4.07 -8.01
CA HIS A 153 11.15 -5.27 -7.21
C HIS A 153 11.34 -4.94 -5.73
N GLU A 154 10.91 -5.86 -4.85
CA GLU A 154 11.09 -5.71 -3.39
C GLU A 154 12.56 -5.50 -3.00
N LYS A 155 13.50 -6.15 -3.70
CA LYS A 155 14.95 -6.01 -3.48
C LYS A 155 15.45 -4.56 -3.63
N ASP A 156 14.87 -3.81 -4.57
CA ASP A 156 15.25 -2.41 -4.80
C ASP A 156 14.73 -1.52 -3.67
N ILE A 157 13.52 -1.80 -3.19
CA ILE A 157 12.91 -1.17 -2.03
C ILE A 157 13.75 -1.43 -0.77
N GLU A 158 14.14 -2.69 -0.54
CA GLU A 158 14.97 -3.09 0.60
C GLU A 158 16.36 -2.44 0.56
N SER A 159 16.95 -2.33 -0.62
CA SER A 159 18.21 -1.62 -0.83
C SER A 159 18.11 -0.14 -0.45
N TRP A 160 17.02 0.51 -0.87
CA TRP A 160 16.78 1.91 -0.50
C TRP A 160 16.59 2.07 1.03
N VAL A 161 15.82 1.20 1.67
CA VAL A 161 15.61 1.20 3.13
C VAL A 161 16.96 1.07 3.86
N LYS A 162 17.79 0.14 3.45
CA LYS A 162 19.11 -0.11 4.03
C LYS A 162 20.02 1.11 3.99
N ASN A 163 19.96 1.85 2.88
CA ASN A 163 20.76 3.05 2.66
C ASN A 163 20.17 4.31 3.32
N SER A 164 18.90 4.28 3.70
CA SER A 164 18.21 5.44 4.30
C SER A 164 18.41 5.57 5.80
N GLU A 165 18.94 4.52 6.47
CA GLU A 165 19.08 4.43 7.94
C GLU A 165 17.75 4.64 8.71
N LEU A 166 16.60 4.46 8.03
CA LEU A 166 15.27 4.66 8.60
C LEU A 166 14.65 3.34 9.05
N GLU A 167 14.06 3.35 10.23
CA GLU A 167 13.28 2.24 10.75
C GLU A 167 11.80 2.47 10.47
N PHE A 168 11.23 1.68 9.56
CA PHE A 168 9.81 1.71 9.21
C PHE A 168 9.02 0.74 10.08
N LEU A 169 7.70 0.93 10.14
CA LEU A 169 6.81 -0.01 10.80
C LEU A 169 6.69 -1.30 9.97
N ASP A 170 7.01 -2.44 10.56
CA ASP A 170 6.80 -3.74 9.90
C ASP A 170 5.32 -4.03 9.68
N CYS A 171 4.50 -3.77 10.68
CA CYS A 171 3.04 -3.86 10.59
C CYS A 171 2.37 -2.98 11.65
N ALA A 172 1.68 -1.93 11.21
CA ALA A 172 0.90 -1.08 12.10
C ALA A 172 -0.43 -1.74 12.53
N CYS A 173 -0.77 -2.92 12.01
CA CYS A 173 -2.03 -3.60 12.26
C CYS A 173 -1.93 -4.57 13.45
N ILE A 174 -2.76 -4.35 14.46
CA ILE A 174 -2.85 -5.20 15.67
C ILE A 174 -3.35 -6.62 15.32
N VAL A 175 -4.13 -6.76 14.25
CA VAL A 175 -4.81 -8.02 13.87
C VAL A 175 -3.91 -8.96 13.07
N THR A 176 -2.98 -8.46 12.28
CA THR A 176 -2.12 -9.27 11.40
C THR A 176 -1.09 -10.12 12.14
N LYS A 177 -0.80 -9.84 13.39
CA LYS A 177 0.05 -10.72 14.21
C LYS A 177 -0.49 -12.14 14.36
N LYS A 178 -1.78 -12.37 14.08
CA LYS A 178 -2.45 -13.69 14.19
C LYS A 178 -2.66 -14.44 12.86
N ASN A 179 -2.52 -13.78 11.69
CA ASN A 179 -2.89 -14.37 10.39
C ASN A 179 -1.71 -14.44 9.42
N THR A 180 -0.67 -15.13 9.81
CA THR A 180 0.60 -15.24 9.05
C THR A 180 0.64 -16.41 8.04
N GLY A 181 -0.40 -17.26 7.94
CA GLY A 181 -0.33 -18.53 7.22
C GLY A 181 -0.09 -18.41 5.71
N LYS A 182 -1.16 -18.20 4.94
CA LYS A 182 -1.18 -18.39 3.47
C LYS A 182 -0.27 -17.42 2.70
N ARG A 183 -0.27 -16.14 3.04
CA ARG A 183 0.59 -15.16 2.33
C ARG A 183 2.07 -15.38 2.60
N LYS A 184 2.43 -15.77 3.82
CA LYS A 184 3.81 -16.11 4.17
C LYS A 184 4.29 -17.37 3.44
N GLU A 185 3.43 -18.39 3.34
CA GLU A 185 3.70 -19.61 2.58
C GLU A 185 3.96 -19.31 1.10
N VAL A 186 3.10 -18.48 0.48
CA VAL A 186 3.28 -18.07 -0.92
C VAL A 186 4.57 -17.23 -1.09
N LYS A 187 4.86 -16.33 -0.18
CA LYS A 187 6.11 -15.54 -0.23
C LYS A 187 7.34 -16.44 -0.14
N GLU A 188 7.32 -17.46 0.68
CA GLU A 188 8.41 -18.44 0.79
C GLU A 188 8.52 -19.31 -0.48
N LEU A 189 7.38 -19.72 -1.04
CA LEU A 189 7.35 -20.44 -2.33
C LEU A 189 7.97 -19.60 -3.46
N VAL A 190 7.63 -18.31 -3.55
CA VAL A 190 8.23 -17.39 -4.54
C VAL A 190 9.74 -17.32 -4.38
N LYS A 191 10.25 -17.20 -3.14
CA LYS A 191 11.69 -17.21 -2.88
C LYS A 191 12.37 -18.51 -3.36
N GLN A 192 11.76 -19.66 -3.10
CA GLN A 192 12.28 -20.94 -3.55
C GLN A 192 12.29 -21.04 -5.09
N LEU A 193 11.22 -20.56 -5.76
CA LEU A 193 11.16 -20.55 -7.22
C LEU A 193 12.25 -19.67 -7.83
N VAL A 194 12.50 -18.47 -7.26
CA VAL A 194 13.57 -17.58 -7.73
C VAL A 194 14.95 -18.21 -7.52
N LEU A 195 15.17 -18.95 -6.42
CA LEU A 195 16.43 -19.68 -6.20
C LEU A 195 16.63 -20.81 -7.21
N MET A 196 15.58 -21.57 -7.53
CA MET A 196 15.64 -22.66 -8.51
C MET A 196 15.73 -22.14 -9.95
N TYR A 197 15.09 -21.03 -10.23
CA TYR A 197 14.99 -20.43 -11.56
C TYR A 197 15.30 -18.92 -11.45
N PRO A 198 16.57 -18.50 -11.51
CA PRO A 198 16.99 -17.13 -11.25
C PRO A 198 16.34 -16.06 -12.15
N ASN A 199 15.76 -16.46 -13.28
CA ASN A 199 15.05 -15.59 -14.21
C ASN A 199 13.51 -15.75 -14.13
N SER A 200 12.99 -16.42 -13.11
CA SER A 200 11.54 -16.68 -13.00
C SER A 200 10.71 -15.47 -12.57
N ASP A 201 11.37 -14.39 -12.20
CA ASP A 201 10.76 -13.13 -11.78
C ASP A 201 10.73 -12.05 -12.89
N ILE A 202 11.02 -12.45 -14.12
CA ILE A 202 11.01 -11.57 -15.30
C ILE A 202 9.65 -11.51 -15.96
#